data_dd97aa7988460ab719a09ac8c9788cc7
#
_entry.id   dd97aa7988460ab719a09ac8c9788cc7
#
_cell.length_a   1.000
_cell.length_b   1.000
_cell.length_c   1.000
_cell.angle_alpha   90.00
_cell.angle_beta   90.00
_cell.angle_gamma   90.00
#
_symmetry.space_group_name_H-M   'P 1'
#
loop_
_entity.id
_entity.type
_entity.pdbx_description
1 polymer ?
#
loop_
_entity_poly.entity_id
_entity_poly.type
_entity_poly.pdbx_seq_one_letter_code
_entity_poly.pdbx_strand_id
1 'polypeptide(L)'
;MGVAIKFENVSFKYDGASNYVLENVNFEINYGELVLLSGVSGEGKSTLLSIINGVIPFVNSGKLSGNVEIDGKNITKEKISCRSKLVGTVLQNADEQIVYDFANDEIAFGCENLNTEPSEIENRITKYTSFLKIDKTARTRTMSGGQKQRLITASTLAMEQKIIILDEPLANLDTEGAHILLGVLKELVNGGYAVLIVEHRLDIVKDYADRVMWIENKCVFSSYDKKKFDSNIKIIEANHKGTAGKTLIKAENIFFYAGNRNIIDGLNVEIKAGERIVLLGENGCGKTTLMRSLAKLNKLSGGKLTQSLTKSEKANSKWFSQVGYVYQNPTYQLFMPTLLSEISYKAKSEDYAKEMIKAFGLEGLEQRHPQSLSQGQKRRASIAAICAGKPQILFLDEPTVGQDYENLCRIVHTINRLNKEFDTAVVTVTHDKRCACALADKVLIMDKGKIVKEGDSSLANEFLE
;
A
#
# COMPACT_ATOMS: atom_id res chain seq x y z
N MET A 1 -9.17 12.90 30.67
CA MET A 1 -7.96 12.47 29.94
C MET A 1 -7.27 13.73 29.42
N GLY A 2 -5.94 13.79 29.43
CA GLY A 2 -5.20 14.98 28.97
C GLY A 2 -5.11 15.03 27.43
N VAL A 3 -4.90 16.23 26.90
CA VAL A 3 -4.68 16.45 25.46
C VAL A 3 -3.26 16.01 25.09
N ALA A 4 -3.14 15.11 24.12
CA ALA A 4 -1.86 14.60 23.60
C ALA A 4 -1.31 15.46 22.47
N ILE A 5 -2.17 15.82 21.51
CA ILE A 5 -1.84 16.67 20.35
C ILE A 5 -2.89 17.76 20.23
N LYS A 6 -2.45 19.01 19.99
CA LYS A 6 -3.35 20.14 19.76
C LYS A 6 -2.85 21.01 18.60
N PHE A 7 -3.73 21.34 17.69
CA PHE A 7 -3.52 22.30 16.60
C PHE A 7 -4.43 23.48 16.81
N GLU A 8 -3.86 24.70 16.76
CA GLU A 8 -4.59 25.95 16.89
C GLU A 8 -4.25 26.89 15.74
N ASN A 9 -5.23 27.14 14.86
CA ASN A 9 -5.12 28.03 13.69
C ASN A 9 -3.93 27.71 12.79
N VAL A 10 -3.60 26.40 12.62
CA VAL A 10 -2.44 25.97 11.87
C VAL A 10 -2.70 26.05 10.38
N SER A 11 -1.82 26.76 9.68
CA SER A 11 -1.83 26.82 8.22
C SER A 11 -0.43 26.53 7.68
N PHE A 12 -0.35 25.79 6.58
CA PHE A 12 0.92 25.42 5.96
C PHE A 12 0.86 25.51 4.43
N LYS A 13 1.94 26.03 3.86
CA LYS A 13 2.18 26.11 2.42
C LYS A 13 3.63 25.79 2.12
N TYR A 14 3.88 24.88 1.16
CA TYR A 14 5.22 24.55 0.68
C TYR A 14 5.86 25.73 -0.04
N ASP A 15 7.20 25.84 0.03
CA ASP A 15 7.94 26.87 -0.73
C ASP A 15 7.71 26.69 -2.23
N GLY A 16 7.50 27.81 -2.92
CA GLY A 16 7.19 27.83 -4.35
C GLY A 16 5.75 27.45 -4.72
N ALA A 17 4.94 26.96 -3.77
CA ALA A 17 3.53 26.71 -4.05
C ALA A 17 2.70 28.01 -3.98
N SER A 18 1.68 28.12 -4.85
CA SER A 18 0.73 29.26 -4.83
C SER A 18 -0.30 29.12 -3.70
N ASN A 19 -0.73 27.90 -3.37
CA ASN A 19 -1.83 27.62 -2.47
C ASN A 19 -1.38 26.98 -1.15
N TYR A 20 -2.13 27.21 -0.07
CA TYR A 20 -2.01 26.45 1.17
C TYR A 20 -2.43 25.00 0.95
N VAL A 21 -1.76 24.08 1.66
CA VAL A 21 -2.16 22.66 1.77
C VAL A 21 -3.08 22.47 2.95
N LEU A 22 -2.79 23.14 4.06
CA LEU A 22 -3.64 23.18 5.26
C LEU A 22 -3.92 24.65 5.58
N GLU A 23 -5.16 24.97 5.95
CA GLU A 23 -5.59 26.34 6.19
C GLU A 23 -6.49 26.41 7.43
N ASN A 24 -6.05 27.19 8.44
CA ASN A 24 -6.77 27.42 9.69
C ASN A 24 -7.24 26.12 10.39
N VAL A 25 -6.35 25.14 10.45
CA VAL A 25 -6.64 23.81 11.03
C VAL A 25 -6.67 23.89 12.55
N ASN A 26 -7.76 23.36 13.13
CA ASN A 26 -7.98 23.30 14.57
C ASN A 26 -8.50 21.90 14.94
N PHE A 27 -7.80 21.20 15.82
CA PHE A 27 -8.25 19.93 16.42
C PHE A 27 -7.41 19.57 17.64
N GLU A 28 -7.91 18.61 18.41
CA GLU A 28 -7.21 18.00 19.54
C GLU A 28 -7.31 16.46 19.44
N ILE A 29 -6.29 15.75 19.91
CA ILE A 29 -6.30 14.30 20.11
C ILE A 29 -5.96 14.05 21.58
N ASN A 30 -6.76 13.19 22.25
CA ASN A 30 -6.61 12.92 23.66
C ASN A 30 -5.82 11.62 23.89
N TYR A 31 -5.18 11.50 25.05
CA TYR A 31 -4.70 10.21 25.52
C TYR A 31 -5.86 9.23 25.72
N GLY A 32 -5.63 7.95 25.41
CA GLY A 32 -6.68 6.93 25.44
C GLY A 32 -7.62 6.98 24.23
N GLU A 33 -7.17 7.57 23.10
CA GLU A 33 -7.97 7.68 21.88
C GLU A 33 -7.21 7.15 20.66
N LEU A 34 -7.86 6.29 19.86
CA LEU A 34 -7.43 5.91 18.52
C LEU A 34 -8.21 6.73 17.50
N VAL A 35 -7.53 7.64 16.83
CA VAL A 35 -8.11 8.52 15.83
C VAL A 35 -7.72 8.07 14.43
N LEU A 36 -8.70 7.81 13.58
CA LEU A 36 -8.51 7.56 12.16
C LEU A 36 -8.55 8.88 11.39
N LEU A 37 -7.49 9.21 10.65
CA LEU A 37 -7.48 10.34 9.71
C LEU A 37 -7.67 9.81 8.29
N SER A 38 -8.77 10.19 7.65
CA SER A 38 -9.14 9.85 6.29
C SER A 38 -9.14 11.11 5.39
N GLY A 39 -9.41 10.94 4.10
CA GLY A 39 -9.50 12.03 3.11
C GLY A 39 -8.90 11.62 1.77
N VAL A 40 -9.18 12.41 0.74
CA VAL A 40 -8.68 12.21 -0.62
C VAL A 40 -7.15 12.34 -0.66
N SER A 41 -6.49 11.63 -1.58
CA SER A 41 -5.03 11.76 -1.76
C SER A 41 -4.67 13.19 -2.18
N GLY A 42 -3.63 13.74 -1.54
CA GLY A 42 -3.16 15.10 -1.82
C GLY A 42 -3.80 16.20 -0.97
N GLU A 43 -4.79 15.90 -0.14
CA GLU A 43 -5.43 16.90 0.75
C GLU A 43 -4.61 17.28 1.99
N GLY A 44 -3.41 16.71 2.16
CA GLY A 44 -2.51 17.16 3.23
C GLY A 44 -2.41 16.24 4.44
N LYS A 45 -2.90 14.98 4.39
CA LYS A 45 -2.77 14.00 5.49
C LYS A 45 -1.31 13.79 5.91
N SER A 46 -0.44 13.42 4.98
CA SER A 46 1.00 13.23 5.27
C SER A 46 1.69 14.56 5.63
N THR A 47 1.19 15.71 5.14
CA THR A 47 1.64 17.05 5.56
C THR A 47 1.31 17.26 7.04
N LEU A 48 0.12 16.91 7.49
CA LEU A 48 -0.30 17.01 8.89
C LEU A 48 0.60 16.14 9.79
N LEU A 49 0.85 14.88 9.42
CA LEU A 49 1.78 14.00 10.14
C LEU A 49 3.20 14.58 10.15
N SER A 50 3.66 15.17 9.03
CA SER A 50 4.98 15.80 8.91
C SER A 50 5.13 17.05 9.78
N ILE A 51 4.04 17.76 10.07
CA ILE A 51 4.03 18.85 11.04
C ILE A 51 4.14 18.31 12.47
N ILE A 52 3.49 17.20 12.81
CA ILE A 52 3.55 16.59 14.13
C ILE A 52 4.97 16.08 14.42
N ASN A 53 5.56 15.30 13.52
CA ASN A 53 6.89 14.69 13.73
C ASN A 53 8.07 15.64 13.48
N GLY A 54 7.82 16.82 12.92
CA GLY A 54 8.83 17.87 12.70
C GLY A 54 9.61 17.78 11.39
N VAL A 55 9.25 16.89 10.47
CA VAL A 55 9.77 16.92 9.09
C VAL A 55 9.44 18.27 8.45
N ILE A 56 8.28 18.83 8.76
CA ILE A 56 7.92 20.22 8.47
C ILE A 56 8.11 21.05 9.76
N PRO A 57 8.80 22.18 9.72
CA PRO A 57 9.42 22.84 8.56
C PRO A 57 10.91 22.52 8.36
N PHE A 58 11.50 21.56 9.05
CA PHE A 58 12.96 21.41 9.15
C PHE A 58 13.59 20.65 7.97
N VAL A 59 12.89 19.72 7.35
CA VAL A 59 13.35 18.97 6.17
C VAL A 59 12.58 19.46 4.94
N ASN A 60 11.26 19.50 5.04
CA ASN A 60 10.40 20.03 4.00
C ASN A 60 10.08 21.48 4.31
N SER A 61 10.73 22.41 3.58
CA SER A 61 10.59 23.83 3.79
C SER A 61 9.23 24.37 3.35
N GLY A 62 8.77 25.42 4.06
CA GLY A 62 7.51 26.08 3.77
C GLY A 62 7.10 27.05 4.87
N LYS A 63 6.01 27.74 4.62
CA LYS A 63 5.45 28.71 5.57
C LYS A 63 4.44 28.04 6.48
N LEU A 64 4.86 27.76 7.72
CA LEU A 64 4.02 27.26 8.81
C LEU A 64 3.61 28.43 9.71
N SER A 65 2.31 28.51 10.05
CA SER A 65 1.76 29.48 11.01
C SER A 65 0.77 28.77 11.93
N GLY A 66 0.42 29.42 13.04
CA GLY A 66 -0.41 28.82 14.10
C GLY A 66 0.43 28.16 15.19
N ASN A 67 -0.24 27.42 16.07
CA ASN A 67 0.35 26.78 17.23
C ASN A 67 0.14 25.26 17.20
N VAL A 68 1.21 24.50 17.43
CA VAL A 68 1.16 23.05 17.55
C VAL A 68 1.71 22.65 18.90
N GLU A 69 0.91 21.97 19.70
CA GLU A 69 1.29 21.48 21.01
C GLU A 69 1.28 19.95 21.05
N ILE A 70 2.27 19.38 21.72
CA ILE A 70 2.37 17.96 22.05
C ILE A 70 2.62 17.86 23.54
N ASP A 71 1.77 17.09 24.25
CA ASP A 71 1.84 16.92 25.69
C ASP A 71 1.89 18.28 26.45
N GLY A 72 1.06 19.24 26.01
CA GLY A 72 0.98 20.60 26.55
C GLY A 72 2.19 21.50 26.27
N LYS A 73 3.15 21.05 25.45
CA LYS A 73 4.33 21.84 25.06
C LYS A 73 4.19 22.33 23.63
N ASN A 74 4.41 23.61 23.42
CA ASN A 74 4.49 24.17 22.06
C ASN A 74 5.73 23.63 21.35
N ILE A 75 5.50 22.88 20.28
CA ILE A 75 6.55 22.23 19.49
C ILE A 75 6.77 22.88 18.13
N THR A 76 6.06 23.97 17.80
CA THR A 76 6.05 24.57 16.46
C THR A 76 7.47 24.86 15.94
N LYS A 77 8.40 25.25 16.85
CA LYS A 77 9.82 25.55 16.52
C LYS A 77 10.80 24.48 17.00
N GLU A 78 10.33 23.39 17.60
CA GLU A 78 11.19 22.32 18.14
C GLU A 78 11.71 21.41 17.03
N LYS A 79 13.00 21.06 17.11
CA LYS A 79 13.67 20.17 16.14
C LYS A 79 13.11 18.76 16.19
N ILE A 80 13.31 18.00 15.11
CA ILE A 80 12.90 16.56 15.00
C ILE A 80 13.43 15.74 16.19
N SER A 81 14.70 15.94 16.61
CA SER A 81 15.31 15.23 17.72
C SER A 81 14.63 15.45 19.10
N CYS A 82 13.91 16.56 19.27
CA CYS A 82 13.09 16.80 20.45
C CYS A 82 11.73 16.12 20.33
N ARG A 83 11.11 16.20 19.14
CA ARG A 83 9.79 15.61 18.88
C ARG A 83 9.83 14.09 18.86
N SER A 84 10.91 13.48 18.34
CA SER A 84 11.09 12.02 18.32
C SER A 84 11.14 11.38 19.72
N LYS A 85 11.38 12.16 20.77
CA LYS A 85 11.27 11.71 22.17
C LYS A 85 9.82 11.63 22.67
N LEU A 86 8.90 12.34 22.00
CA LEU A 86 7.49 12.45 22.40
C LEU A 86 6.57 11.62 21.49
N VAL A 87 6.92 11.52 20.20
CA VAL A 87 6.09 10.93 19.15
C VAL A 87 6.82 9.82 18.43
N GLY A 88 6.27 8.61 18.48
CA GLY A 88 6.67 7.50 17.63
C GLY A 88 6.00 7.63 16.26
N THR A 89 6.78 7.44 15.19
CA THR A 89 6.28 7.60 13.81
C THR A 89 6.55 6.36 12.99
N VAL A 90 5.49 5.82 12.37
CA VAL A 90 5.57 4.80 11.32
C VAL A 90 5.28 5.46 9.99
N LEU A 91 6.25 5.41 9.06
CA LEU A 91 6.13 6.00 7.72
C LEU A 91 5.42 5.03 6.76
N GLN A 92 4.85 5.58 5.69
CA GLN A 92 4.16 4.84 4.64
C GLN A 92 5.04 3.77 3.97
N ASN A 93 6.34 4.07 3.75
CA ASN A 93 7.29 3.15 3.15
C ASN A 93 8.24 2.59 4.20
N ALA A 94 8.02 1.36 4.61
CA ALA A 94 8.88 0.68 5.58
C ALA A 94 10.34 0.55 5.12
N ASP A 95 10.59 0.38 3.80
CA ASP A 95 11.95 0.27 3.26
C ASP A 95 12.78 1.56 3.45
N GLU A 96 12.14 2.72 3.52
CA GLU A 96 12.81 4.01 3.76
C GLU A 96 13.14 4.24 5.25
N GLN A 97 12.53 3.46 6.14
CA GLN A 97 12.71 3.59 7.58
C GLN A 97 13.67 2.54 8.17
N ILE A 98 13.81 1.37 7.51
CA ILE A 98 14.71 0.29 7.95
C ILE A 98 16.17 0.69 7.74
N VAL A 99 16.97 0.59 8.81
CA VAL A 99 18.40 0.96 8.82
C VAL A 99 19.29 -0.26 8.98
N TYR A 100 18.87 -1.29 9.73
CA TYR A 100 19.67 -2.45 10.08
C TYR A 100 19.35 -3.70 9.27
N ASP A 101 20.33 -4.61 9.15
CA ASP A 101 20.19 -5.87 8.41
C ASP A 101 19.44 -6.96 9.18
N PHE A 102 19.30 -6.85 10.52
CA PHE A 102 18.60 -7.82 11.35
C PHE A 102 17.45 -7.17 12.14
N ALA A 103 16.39 -7.94 12.36
CA ALA A 103 15.16 -7.44 13.00
C ALA A 103 15.39 -7.00 14.46
N ASN A 104 16.18 -7.75 15.24
CA ASN A 104 16.51 -7.38 16.63
C ASN A 104 17.27 -6.05 16.68
N ASP A 105 18.24 -5.83 15.79
CA ASP A 105 19.07 -4.62 15.76
C ASP A 105 18.22 -3.40 15.34
N GLU A 106 17.31 -3.60 14.37
CA GLU A 106 16.35 -2.57 13.96
C GLU A 106 15.43 -2.12 15.09
N ILE A 107 14.95 -3.07 15.93
CA ILE A 107 14.10 -2.74 17.09
C ILE A 107 14.93 -2.08 18.21
N ALA A 108 16.16 -2.54 18.43
CA ALA A 108 17.06 -1.98 19.44
C ALA A 108 17.45 -0.53 19.17
N PHE A 109 17.66 -0.18 17.89
CA PHE A 109 18.20 1.11 17.47
C PHE A 109 17.48 2.33 18.05
N GLY A 110 16.14 2.33 18.01
CA GLY A 110 15.34 3.42 18.56
C GLY A 110 15.47 3.53 20.07
N CYS A 111 15.50 2.39 20.76
CA CYS A 111 15.65 2.31 22.20
C CYS A 111 17.04 2.79 22.66
N GLU A 112 18.10 2.40 21.94
CA GLU A 112 19.48 2.84 22.20
C GLU A 112 19.62 4.36 22.06
N ASN A 113 19.03 4.96 21.03
CA ASN A 113 19.02 6.41 20.83
C ASN A 113 18.26 7.17 21.93
N LEU A 114 17.37 6.50 22.64
CA LEU A 114 16.66 7.05 23.82
C LEU A 114 17.38 6.75 25.14
N ASN A 115 18.58 6.13 25.10
CA ASN A 115 19.36 5.68 26.25
C ASN A 115 18.58 4.71 27.15
N THR A 116 17.81 3.78 26.59
CA THR A 116 17.14 2.72 27.32
C THR A 116 18.18 1.70 27.81
N GLU A 117 18.00 1.16 29.01
CA GLU A 117 18.90 0.16 29.60
C GLU A 117 18.91 -1.14 28.76
N PRO A 118 20.07 -1.78 28.52
CA PRO A 118 20.18 -2.96 27.65
C PRO A 118 19.24 -4.12 28.03
N SER A 119 19.05 -4.38 29.33
CA SER A 119 18.12 -5.41 29.79
C SER A 119 16.67 -5.10 29.46
N GLU A 120 16.29 -3.83 29.46
CA GLU A 120 14.96 -3.39 29.09
C GLU A 120 14.77 -3.45 27.57
N ILE A 121 15.82 -3.17 26.78
CA ILE A 121 15.78 -3.30 25.30
C ILE A 121 15.45 -4.74 24.92
N GLU A 122 16.11 -5.75 25.51
CA GLU A 122 15.84 -7.17 25.19
C GLU A 122 14.40 -7.57 25.57
N ASN A 123 13.87 -7.06 26.70
CA ASN A 123 12.49 -7.27 27.10
C ASN A 123 11.51 -6.70 26.06
N ARG A 124 11.76 -5.48 25.57
CA ARG A 124 10.93 -4.80 24.57
C ARG A 124 10.99 -5.50 23.22
N ILE A 125 12.19 -5.92 22.77
CA ILE A 125 12.34 -6.74 21.56
C ILE A 125 11.47 -7.99 21.67
N THR A 126 11.60 -8.74 22.75
CA THR A 126 10.83 -9.97 22.97
C THR A 126 9.33 -9.73 22.97
N LYS A 127 8.87 -8.68 23.67
CA LYS A 127 7.46 -8.28 23.75
C LYS A 127 6.88 -7.95 22.38
N TYR A 128 7.48 -7.02 21.65
CA TYR A 128 6.90 -6.50 20.40
C TYR A 128 7.09 -7.45 19.21
N THR A 129 8.17 -8.26 19.20
CA THR A 129 8.30 -9.34 18.20
C THR A 129 7.25 -10.43 18.39
N SER A 130 6.92 -10.77 19.63
CA SER A 130 5.84 -11.71 19.94
C SER A 130 4.47 -11.17 19.52
N PHE A 131 4.14 -9.92 19.89
CA PHE A 131 2.86 -9.29 19.58
C PHE A 131 2.61 -9.17 18.06
N LEU A 132 3.64 -8.82 17.30
CA LEU A 132 3.54 -8.60 15.86
C LEU A 132 3.99 -9.82 15.03
N LYS A 133 4.18 -10.99 15.66
CA LYS A 133 4.59 -12.26 15.02
C LYS A 133 5.82 -12.07 14.10
N ILE A 134 6.92 -11.52 14.64
CA ILE A 134 8.18 -11.26 13.94
C ILE A 134 9.23 -12.26 14.40
N ASP A 135 9.97 -12.85 13.45
CA ASP A 135 11.21 -13.58 13.77
C ASP A 135 12.32 -12.56 14.04
N LYS A 136 12.74 -12.44 15.32
CA LYS A 136 13.76 -11.48 15.76
C LYS A 136 15.13 -11.70 15.12
N THR A 137 15.40 -12.89 14.59
CA THR A 137 16.68 -13.25 13.94
C THR A 137 16.65 -13.07 12.43
N ALA A 138 15.49 -12.72 11.86
CA ALA A 138 15.34 -12.60 10.42
C ALA A 138 16.14 -11.42 9.84
N ARG A 139 16.62 -11.61 8.61
CA ARG A 139 17.27 -10.53 7.85
C ARG A 139 16.24 -9.63 7.21
N THR A 140 16.33 -8.34 7.45
CA THR A 140 15.37 -7.33 6.94
C THR A 140 15.27 -7.32 5.42
N ARG A 141 16.39 -7.54 4.71
CA ARG A 141 16.43 -7.61 3.23
C ARG A 141 15.63 -8.77 2.63
N THR A 142 15.41 -9.85 3.41
CA THR A 142 14.68 -11.02 2.95
C THR A 142 13.21 -11.02 3.36
N MET A 143 12.79 -10.02 4.14
CA MET A 143 11.42 -9.86 4.59
C MET A 143 10.48 -9.42 3.47
N SER A 144 9.24 -9.93 3.50
CA SER A 144 8.15 -9.38 2.69
C SER A 144 7.76 -7.97 3.12
N GLY A 145 7.05 -7.22 2.27
CA GLY A 145 6.56 -5.88 2.60
C GLY A 145 5.75 -5.85 3.90
N GLY A 146 4.87 -6.82 4.11
CA GLY A 146 4.08 -6.92 5.35
C GLY A 146 4.93 -7.26 6.58
N GLN A 147 5.98 -8.09 6.44
CA GLN A 147 6.91 -8.36 7.53
C GLN A 147 7.72 -7.12 7.90
N LYS A 148 8.19 -6.34 6.89
CA LYS A 148 8.88 -5.06 7.10
C LYS A 148 7.99 -4.04 7.78
N GLN A 149 6.72 -3.95 7.38
CA GLN A 149 5.74 -3.05 8.00
C GLN A 149 5.54 -3.38 9.49
N ARG A 150 5.38 -4.67 9.82
CA ARG A 150 5.30 -5.12 11.22
C ARG A 150 6.58 -4.84 11.99
N LEU A 151 7.75 -5.03 11.37
CA LEU A 151 9.06 -4.75 11.99
C LEU A 151 9.20 -3.28 12.37
N ILE A 152 8.94 -2.35 11.43
CA ILE A 152 9.02 -0.91 11.72
C ILE A 152 8.00 -0.48 12.77
N THR A 153 6.81 -1.08 12.75
CA THR A 153 5.85 -0.84 13.82
C THR A 153 6.37 -1.34 15.16
N ALA A 154 6.96 -2.54 15.23
CA ALA A 154 7.59 -3.06 16.45
C ALA A 154 8.72 -2.16 16.95
N SER A 155 9.61 -1.70 16.06
CA SER A 155 10.70 -0.77 16.37
C SER A 155 10.15 0.55 16.95
N THR A 156 9.10 1.11 16.33
CA THR A 156 8.47 2.32 16.84
C THR A 156 7.81 2.11 18.20
N LEU A 157 7.07 1.02 18.38
CA LEU A 157 6.39 0.73 19.66
C LEU A 157 7.37 0.41 20.80
N ALA A 158 8.52 -0.19 20.49
CA ALA A 158 9.56 -0.51 21.47
C ALA A 158 10.19 0.74 22.10
N MET A 159 10.14 1.88 21.46
CA MET A 159 10.56 3.17 22.01
C MET A 159 9.62 3.69 23.11
N GLU A 160 8.38 3.16 23.21
CA GLU A 160 7.37 3.46 24.24
C GLU A 160 6.95 4.93 24.38
N GLN A 161 7.06 5.71 23.29
CA GLN A 161 6.43 7.03 23.25
C GLN A 161 4.91 6.88 23.40
N LYS A 162 4.31 7.75 24.20
CA LYS A 162 2.87 7.71 24.50
C LYS A 162 1.98 8.21 23.35
N ILE A 163 2.58 8.83 22.35
CA ILE A 163 1.90 9.34 21.16
C ILE A 163 2.47 8.62 19.94
N ILE A 164 1.62 7.91 19.19
CA ILE A 164 2.01 7.14 18.00
C ILE A 164 1.26 7.66 16.78
N ILE A 165 1.98 7.98 15.73
CA ILE A 165 1.40 8.35 14.45
C ILE A 165 1.83 7.34 13.37
N LEU A 166 0.86 6.87 12.57
CA LEU A 166 1.09 5.85 11.55
C LEU A 166 0.52 6.33 10.22
N ASP A 167 1.36 6.31 9.18
CA ASP A 167 0.95 6.65 7.80
C ASP A 167 0.78 5.38 6.97
N GLU A 168 -0.45 5.00 6.69
CA GLU A 168 -0.87 3.81 5.93
C GLU A 168 -0.20 2.49 6.39
N PRO A 169 -0.20 2.17 7.70
CA PRO A 169 0.52 1.00 8.22
C PRO A 169 -0.07 -0.35 7.76
N LEU A 170 -1.29 -0.37 7.22
CA LEU A 170 -1.95 -1.59 6.75
C LEU A 170 -1.70 -1.89 5.26
N ALA A 171 -0.99 -1.02 4.54
CA ALA A 171 -0.85 -1.06 3.08
C ALA A 171 -0.32 -2.40 2.51
N ASN A 172 0.56 -3.08 3.25
CA ASN A 172 1.19 -4.34 2.82
C ASN A 172 0.76 -5.55 3.69
N LEU A 173 -0.25 -5.37 4.55
CA LEU A 173 -0.73 -6.42 5.43
C LEU A 173 -1.95 -7.12 4.82
N ASP A 174 -1.99 -8.45 4.98
CA ASP A 174 -3.21 -9.22 4.80
C ASP A 174 -4.22 -8.91 5.92
N THR A 175 -5.43 -9.44 5.81
CA THR A 175 -6.49 -9.15 6.77
C THR A 175 -6.10 -9.58 8.19
N GLU A 176 -5.51 -10.77 8.37
CA GLU A 176 -5.03 -11.23 9.68
C GLU A 176 -3.96 -10.29 10.25
N GLY A 177 -2.95 -9.94 9.45
CA GLY A 177 -1.89 -9.01 9.86
C GLY A 177 -2.41 -7.63 10.25
N ALA A 178 -3.44 -7.13 9.54
CA ALA A 178 -4.10 -5.87 9.86
C ALA A 178 -4.83 -5.92 11.21
N HIS A 179 -5.59 -6.99 11.47
CA HIS A 179 -6.28 -7.17 12.76
C HIS A 179 -5.31 -7.34 13.93
N ILE A 180 -4.19 -8.06 13.75
CA ILE A 180 -3.14 -8.17 14.76
C ILE A 180 -2.59 -6.79 15.10
N LEU A 181 -2.21 -5.99 14.10
CA LEU A 181 -1.68 -4.64 14.32
C LEU A 181 -2.69 -3.74 15.03
N LEU A 182 -3.93 -3.69 14.53
CA LEU A 182 -4.98 -2.85 15.13
C LEU A 182 -5.34 -3.29 16.56
N GLY A 183 -5.32 -4.59 16.83
CA GLY A 183 -5.48 -5.14 18.18
C GLY A 183 -4.41 -4.63 19.14
N VAL A 184 -3.13 -4.68 18.74
CA VAL A 184 -2.00 -4.14 19.52
C VAL A 184 -2.16 -2.63 19.76
N LEU A 185 -2.54 -1.85 18.73
CA LEU A 185 -2.78 -0.42 18.88
C LEU A 185 -3.92 -0.12 19.85
N LYS A 186 -5.00 -0.92 19.81
CA LYS A 186 -6.14 -0.77 20.74
C LYS A 186 -5.76 -1.09 22.18
N GLU A 187 -4.93 -2.11 22.40
CA GLU A 187 -4.38 -2.40 23.75
C GLU A 187 -3.54 -1.23 24.28
N LEU A 188 -2.70 -0.62 23.44
CA LEU A 188 -1.91 0.56 23.81
C LEU A 188 -2.81 1.74 24.18
N VAL A 189 -3.86 2.00 23.37
CA VAL A 189 -4.85 3.05 23.65
C VAL A 189 -5.54 2.82 24.99
N ASN A 190 -5.95 1.58 25.29
CA ASN A 190 -6.49 1.21 26.61
C ASN A 190 -5.48 1.41 27.74
N GLY A 191 -4.17 1.31 27.45
CA GLY A 191 -3.06 1.66 28.33
C GLY A 191 -2.73 3.16 28.41
N GLY A 192 -3.58 4.03 27.83
CA GLY A 192 -3.46 5.48 27.90
C GLY A 192 -2.55 6.11 26.83
N TYR A 193 -2.26 5.41 25.72
CA TYR A 193 -1.58 6.00 24.56
C TYR A 193 -2.55 6.80 23.70
N ALA A 194 -2.04 7.78 22.98
CA ALA A 194 -2.77 8.46 21.90
C ALA A 194 -2.27 7.94 20.54
N VAL A 195 -3.17 7.50 19.69
CA VAL A 195 -2.83 6.93 18.37
C VAL A 195 -3.55 7.69 17.28
N LEU A 196 -2.79 8.19 16.29
CA LEU A 196 -3.31 8.77 15.05
C LEU A 196 -2.88 7.87 13.88
N ILE A 197 -3.86 7.27 13.21
CA ILE A 197 -3.65 6.41 12.05
C ILE A 197 -4.23 7.05 10.79
N VAL A 198 -3.42 7.16 9.74
CA VAL A 198 -3.90 7.51 8.39
C VAL A 198 -4.13 6.22 7.64
N GLU A 199 -5.34 6.00 7.12
CA GLU A 199 -5.67 4.79 6.39
C GLU A 199 -6.75 4.99 5.33
N HIS A 200 -6.70 4.11 4.31
CA HIS A 200 -7.68 4.01 3.24
C HIS A 200 -8.55 2.75 3.32
N ARG A 201 -8.13 1.75 4.12
CA ARG A 201 -8.90 0.52 4.41
C ARG A 201 -9.87 0.77 5.56
N LEU A 202 -10.85 1.64 5.31
CA LEU A 202 -11.79 2.13 6.32
C LEU A 202 -12.68 1.02 6.87
N ASP A 203 -12.99 0.02 6.06
CA ASP A 203 -13.76 -1.17 6.40
C ASP A 203 -13.18 -1.93 7.60
N ILE A 204 -11.85 -2.00 7.71
CA ILE A 204 -11.16 -2.69 8.80
C ILE A 204 -10.92 -1.76 10.00
N VAL A 205 -10.45 -0.53 9.75
CA VAL A 205 -10.02 0.36 10.85
C VAL A 205 -11.19 0.94 11.64
N LYS A 206 -12.36 1.11 11.02
CA LYS A 206 -13.54 1.73 11.66
C LYS A 206 -13.96 1.06 12.97
N ASP A 207 -13.78 -0.26 13.07
CA ASP A 207 -14.20 -1.01 14.26
C ASP A 207 -13.27 -0.77 15.47
N TYR A 208 -12.02 -0.39 15.21
CA TYR A 208 -11.01 -0.10 16.23
C TYR A 208 -10.93 1.38 16.59
N ALA A 209 -11.22 2.29 15.65
CA ALA A 209 -11.14 3.72 15.87
C ALA A 209 -12.22 4.21 16.84
N ASP A 210 -11.85 5.11 17.75
CA ASP A 210 -12.79 5.78 18.67
C ASP A 210 -13.43 7.00 17.99
N ARG A 211 -12.64 7.71 17.18
CA ARG A 211 -13.06 8.90 16.45
C ARG A 211 -12.46 8.90 15.06
N VAL A 212 -13.16 9.54 14.15
CA VAL A 212 -12.66 9.73 12.80
C VAL A 212 -12.52 11.21 12.48
N MET A 213 -11.40 11.55 11.84
CA MET A 213 -11.11 12.86 11.30
C MET A 213 -10.98 12.77 9.77
N TRP A 214 -11.30 13.84 9.07
CA TRP A 214 -11.03 13.94 7.63
C TRP A 214 -10.61 15.34 7.25
N ILE A 215 -9.83 15.41 6.17
CA ILE A 215 -9.45 16.68 5.57
C ILE A 215 -10.36 16.92 4.37
N GLU A 216 -10.95 18.10 4.33
CA GLU A 216 -11.79 18.56 3.23
C GLU A 216 -11.61 20.07 3.07
N ASN A 217 -11.38 20.52 1.83
CA ASN A 217 -11.13 21.93 1.53
C ASN A 217 -10.01 22.55 2.42
N LYS A 218 -8.93 21.80 2.66
CA LYS A 218 -7.75 22.17 3.48
C LYS A 218 -8.01 22.31 4.98
N CYS A 219 -9.23 22.07 5.44
CA CYS A 219 -9.64 22.10 6.83
C CYS A 219 -9.79 20.68 7.39
N VAL A 220 -9.65 20.52 8.70
CA VAL A 220 -9.85 19.26 9.40
C VAL A 220 -11.20 19.24 10.08
N PHE A 221 -11.96 18.17 9.85
CA PHE A 221 -13.23 17.89 10.51
C PHE A 221 -13.12 16.59 11.30
N SER A 222 -13.99 16.40 12.30
CA SER A 222 -14.00 15.17 13.08
C SER A 222 -15.41 14.76 13.51
N SER A 223 -15.61 13.47 13.75
CA SER A 223 -16.86 12.90 14.25
C SER A 223 -16.62 11.63 15.07
N TYR A 224 -17.38 11.45 16.12
CA TYR A 224 -17.51 10.19 16.85
C TYR A 224 -18.55 9.25 16.23
N ASP A 225 -19.39 9.76 15.32
CA ASP A 225 -20.37 8.96 14.59
C ASP A 225 -19.70 8.23 13.42
N LYS A 226 -19.42 6.95 13.63
CA LYS A 226 -18.79 6.08 12.63
C LYS A 226 -19.64 5.84 11.39
N LYS A 227 -20.97 6.00 11.46
CA LYS A 227 -21.88 5.82 10.32
C LYS A 227 -21.64 6.83 9.19
N LYS A 228 -21.04 7.98 9.49
CA LYS A 228 -20.60 8.94 8.45
C LYS A 228 -19.54 8.37 7.51
N PHE A 229 -18.86 7.28 7.90
CA PHE A 229 -17.85 6.59 7.09
C PHE A 229 -18.40 5.45 6.26
N ASP A 230 -19.51 4.84 6.64
CA ASP A 230 -20.16 3.79 5.85
C ASP A 230 -20.54 4.31 4.46
N SER A 231 -20.85 5.61 4.33
CA SER A 231 -21.09 6.27 3.04
C SER A 231 -19.83 6.38 2.15
N ASN A 232 -18.63 6.28 2.72
CA ASN A 232 -17.35 6.32 2.00
C ASN A 232 -16.83 4.93 1.64
N ILE A 233 -17.42 3.85 2.19
CA ILE A 233 -17.17 2.48 1.77
C ILE A 233 -18.07 2.20 0.55
N LYS A 234 -17.76 2.87 -0.57
CA LYS A 234 -18.49 2.66 -1.82
C LYS A 234 -17.99 1.39 -2.49
N ILE A 235 -18.92 0.51 -2.84
CA ILE A 235 -18.63 -0.64 -3.72
C ILE A 235 -18.39 -0.10 -5.12
N ILE A 236 -17.30 -0.55 -5.77
CA ILE A 236 -17.08 -0.26 -7.18
C ILE A 236 -17.91 -1.27 -7.96
N GLU A 237 -18.90 -0.80 -8.70
CA GLU A 237 -19.72 -1.69 -9.52
C GLU A 237 -18.88 -2.31 -10.63
N ALA A 238 -19.00 -3.63 -10.78
CA ALA A 238 -18.43 -4.35 -11.92
C ALA A 238 -19.24 -4.03 -13.18
N ASN A 239 -18.83 -3.02 -13.92
CA ASN A 239 -19.56 -2.53 -15.11
C ASN A 239 -19.53 -3.49 -16.30
N HIS A 240 -18.84 -4.62 -16.20
CA HIS A 240 -18.66 -5.55 -17.30
C HIS A 240 -18.27 -6.94 -16.76
N LYS A 241 -18.83 -7.98 -17.34
CA LYS A 241 -18.38 -9.37 -17.13
C LYS A 241 -17.48 -9.76 -18.30
N GLY A 242 -16.26 -10.20 -18.00
CA GLY A 242 -15.31 -10.66 -19.02
C GLY A 242 -15.86 -11.88 -19.76
N THR A 243 -15.51 -12.00 -21.03
CA THR A 243 -15.87 -13.18 -21.85
C THR A 243 -14.63 -14.04 -22.03
N ALA A 244 -14.65 -15.27 -21.52
CA ALA A 244 -13.54 -16.20 -21.69
C ALA A 244 -13.41 -16.63 -23.16
N GLY A 245 -12.33 -16.18 -23.81
CA GLY A 245 -11.98 -16.52 -25.18
C GLY A 245 -11.03 -17.73 -25.28
N LYS A 246 -10.11 -17.69 -26.26
CA LYS A 246 -9.09 -18.74 -26.44
C LYS A 246 -8.10 -18.77 -25.27
N THR A 247 -7.54 -19.94 -24.98
CA THR A 247 -6.46 -20.11 -24.01
C THR A 247 -5.20 -19.36 -24.44
N LEU A 248 -4.72 -18.46 -23.58
CA LEU A 248 -3.49 -17.70 -23.76
C LEU A 248 -2.29 -18.37 -23.08
N ILE A 249 -2.50 -18.82 -21.83
CA ILE A 249 -1.50 -19.56 -21.03
C ILE A 249 -2.19 -20.75 -20.39
N LYS A 250 -1.51 -21.91 -20.43
CA LYS A 250 -1.89 -23.10 -19.68
C LYS A 250 -0.67 -23.62 -18.91
N ALA A 251 -0.79 -23.70 -17.60
CA ALA A 251 0.20 -24.28 -16.70
C ALA A 251 -0.32 -25.61 -16.18
N GLU A 252 0.47 -26.68 -16.33
CA GLU A 252 0.12 -28.05 -15.95
C GLU A 252 1.16 -28.60 -15.01
N ASN A 253 0.73 -28.96 -13.79
CA ASN A 253 1.54 -29.56 -12.73
C ASN A 253 2.84 -28.79 -12.49
N ILE A 254 2.76 -27.45 -12.35
CA ILE A 254 3.92 -26.58 -12.21
C ILE A 254 4.45 -26.56 -10.77
N PHE A 255 5.79 -26.48 -10.67
CA PHE A 255 6.52 -26.40 -9.40
C PHE A 255 7.50 -25.22 -9.41
N PHE A 256 7.66 -24.58 -8.25
CA PHE A 256 8.70 -23.58 -8.02
C PHE A 256 9.31 -23.74 -6.64
N TYR A 257 10.63 -23.94 -6.60
CA TYR A 257 11.41 -24.03 -5.37
C TYR A 257 12.30 -22.80 -5.21
N ALA A 258 12.30 -22.20 -4.02
CA ALA A 258 13.23 -21.16 -3.61
C ALA A 258 14.18 -21.73 -2.55
N GLY A 259 15.38 -22.15 -2.98
CA GLY A 259 16.27 -22.96 -2.15
C GLY A 259 15.57 -24.28 -1.79
N ASN A 260 15.48 -24.57 -0.50
CA ASN A 260 14.81 -25.79 0.01
C ASN A 260 13.30 -25.63 0.26
N ARG A 261 12.72 -24.47 -0.05
CA ARG A 261 11.28 -24.21 0.18
C ARG A 261 10.50 -24.45 -1.10
N ASN A 262 9.47 -25.29 -1.02
CA ASN A 262 8.47 -25.45 -2.07
C ASN A 262 7.46 -24.31 -1.99
N ILE A 263 7.45 -23.41 -2.99
CA ILE A 263 6.58 -22.24 -3.03
C ILE A 263 5.34 -22.50 -3.91
N ILE A 264 5.50 -23.28 -5.00
CA ILE A 264 4.39 -23.72 -5.86
C ILE A 264 4.50 -25.24 -5.97
N ASP A 265 3.42 -25.95 -5.67
CA ASP A 265 3.38 -27.41 -5.51
C ASP A 265 2.33 -28.06 -6.41
N GLY A 266 2.74 -28.46 -7.62
CA GLY A 266 1.91 -29.22 -8.56
C GLY A 266 0.66 -28.45 -9.03
N LEU A 267 0.75 -27.13 -9.20
CA LEU A 267 -0.39 -26.26 -9.48
C LEU A 267 -0.78 -26.31 -10.95
N ASN A 268 -2.10 -26.33 -11.21
CA ASN A 268 -2.69 -26.21 -12.54
C ASN A 268 -3.48 -24.90 -12.63
N VAL A 269 -3.28 -24.14 -13.70
CA VAL A 269 -4.05 -22.93 -13.96
C VAL A 269 -4.09 -22.62 -15.46
N GLU A 270 -5.21 -22.10 -15.92
CA GLU A 270 -5.43 -21.66 -17.30
C GLU A 270 -5.85 -20.20 -17.29
N ILE A 271 -5.31 -19.40 -18.23
CA ILE A 271 -5.68 -18.01 -18.46
C ILE A 271 -6.22 -17.90 -19.89
N LYS A 272 -7.44 -17.39 -20.04
CA LYS A 272 -8.11 -17.19 -21.34
C LYS A 272 -8.19 -15.71 -21.70
N ALA A 273 -8.24 -15.40 -22.99
CA ALA A 273 -8.45 -14.03 -23.45
C ALA A 273 -9.73 -13.44 -22.88
N GLY A 274 -9.69 -12.21 -22.44
CA GLY A 274 -10.83 -11.50 -21.84
C GLY A 274 -11.23 -11.97 -20.43
N GLU A 275 -10.56 -12.97 -19.84
CA GLU A 275 -10.86 -13.47 -18.49
C GLU A 275 -10.21 -12.57 -17.44
N ARG A 276 -10.94 -12.26 -16.34
CA ARG A 276 -10.43 -11.51 -15.20
C ARG A 276 -10.36 -12.43 -13.99
N ILE A 277 -9.12 -12.73 -13.56
CA ILE A 277 -8.82 -13.65 -12.47
C ILE A 277 -8.30 -12.85 -11.28
N VAL A 278 -8.84 -13.09 -10.09
CA VAL A 278 -8.29 -12.56 -8.83
C VAL A 278 -7.71 -13.71 -8.02
N LEU A 279 -6.44 -13.56 -7.61
CA LEU A 279 -5.72 -14.48 -6.74
C LEU A 279 -5.78 -13.97 -5.31
N LEU A 280 -6.40 -14.73 -4.42
CA LEU A 280 -6.48 -14.47 -2.99
C LEU A 280 -5.69 -15.50 -2.18
N GLY A 281 -5.41 -15.21 -0.93
CA GLY A 281 -4.68 -16.09 0.00
C GLY A 281 -3.81 -15.28 0.95
N GLU A 282 -3.33 -15.92 2.00
CA GLU A 282 -2.46 -15.32 3.00
C GLU A 282 -1.12 -14.86 2.42
N ASN A 283 -0.43 -13.97 3.13
CA ASN A 283 0.91 -13.54 2.75
C ASN A 283 1.89 -14.72 2.80
N GLY A 284 2.69 -14.86 1.73
CA GLY A 284 3.67 -15.96 1.62
C GLY A 284 3.13 -17.27 1.04
N CYS A 285 1.83 -17.40 0.72
CA CYS A 285 1.27 -18.62 0.11
C CYS A 285 1.70 -18.86 -1.36
N GLY A 286 2.38 -17.89 -2.01
CA GLY A 286 2.96 -18.06 -3.35
C GLY A 286 2.29 -17.27 -4.48
N LYS A 287 1.33 -16.35 -4.22
CA LYS A 287 0.60 -15.56 -5.24
C LYS A 287 1.52 -14.83 -6.22
N THR A 288 2.38 -13.96 -5.70
CA THR A 288 3.36 -13.21 -6.52
C THR A 288 4.31 -14.13 -7.27
N THR A 289 4.74 -15.25 -6.64
CA THR A 289 5.60 -16.25 -7.29
C THR A 289 4.87 -16.93 -8.45
N LEU A 290 3.60 -17.29 -8.28
CA LEU A 290 2.78 -17.85 -9.35
C LEU A 290 2.66 -16.86 -10.52
N MET A 291 2.27 -15.61 -10.27
CA MET A 291 2.16 -14.61 -11.34
C MET A 291 3.47 -14.39 -12.08
N ARG A 292 4.61 -14.28 -11.35
CA ARG A 292 5.94 -14.15 -11.97
C ARG A 292 6.32 -15.36 -12.81
N SER A 293 5.94 -16.56 -12.36
CA SER A 293 6.19 -17.79 -13.12
C SER A 293 5.35 -17.84 -14.39
N LEU A 294 4.07 -17.47 -14.34
CA LEU A 294 3.18 -17.38 -15.51
C LEU A 294 3.64 -16.29 -16.48
N ALA A 295 4.13 -15.16 -15.99
CA ALA A 295 4.74 -14.09 -16.79
C ALA A 295 6.12 -14.46 -17.34
N LYS A 296 6.67 -15.64 -17.02
CA LYS A 296 8.05 -16.10 -17.35
C LYS A 296 9.15 -15.19 -16.79
N LEU A 297 8.88 -14.48 -15.71
CA LEU A 297 9.89 -13.73 -14.95
C LEU A 297 10.69 -14.65 -14.00
N ASN A 298 10.07 -15.74 -13.55
CA ASN A 298 10.74 -16.82 -12.83
C ASN A 298 10.78 -18.08 -13.69
N LYS A 299 11.90 -18.81 -13.64
CA LYS A 299 12.02 -20.13 -14.28
C LYS A 299 11.36 -21.18 -13.39
N LEU A 300 10.41 -21.94 -13.95
CA LEU A 300 9.79 -23.07 -13.25
C LEU A 300 10.83 -24.13 -12.89
N SER A 301 10.65 -24.78 -11.75
CA SER A 301 11.47 -25.91 -11.31
C SER A 301 10.94 -27.25 -11.87
N GLY A 302 9.68 -27.31 -12.26
CA GLY A 302 9.04 -28.49 -12.88
C GLY A 302 7.68 -28.16 -13.45
N GLY A 303 7.09 -29.13 -14.14
CA GLY A 303 5.80 -28.97 -14.82
C GLY A 303 5.92 -28.39 -16.23
N LYS A 304 4.77 -28.04 -16.82
CA LYS A 304 4.70 -27.55 -18.20
C LYS A 304 3.93 -26.24 -18.28
N LEU A 305 4.49 -25.25 -18.99
CA LEU A 305 3.84 -23.99 -19.30
C LEU A 305 3.72 -23.84 -20.82
N THR A 306 2.50 -23.90 -21.34
CA THR A 306 2.22 -23.69 -22.77
C THR A 306 1.56 -22.32 -22.97
N GLN A 307 1.77 -21.71 -24.14
CA GLN A 307 1.22 -20.39 -24.45
C GLN A 307 0.93 -20.23 -25.94
N SER A 308 -0.04 -19.37 -26.27
CA SER A 308 -0.45 -19.09 -27.65
C SER A 308 -0.10 -17.67 -28.12
N LEU A 309 0.57 -16.87 -27.28
CA LEU A 309 0.85 -15.45 -27.54
C LEU A 309 1.95 -15.21 -28.56
N THR A 310 2.97 -16.09 -28.57
CA THR A 310 4.13 -15.97 -29.47
C THR A 310 4.55 -17.33 -30.00
N LYS A 311 5.23 -17.33 -31.14
CA LYS A 311 5.80 -18.59 -31.72
C LYS A 311 6.99 -19.11 -30.90
N SER A 312 7.59 -18.29 -30.05
CA SER A 312 8.76 -18.66 -29.23
C SER A 312 8.35 -19.06 -27.82
N GLU A 313 8.87 -20.17 -27.35
CA GLU A 313 8.73 -20.58 -25.94
C GLU A 313 9.53 -19.70 -24.97
N LYS A 314 10.52 -18.94 -25.47
CA LYS A 314 11.41 -18.11 -24.65
C LYS A 314 10.73 -16.76 -24.35
N ALA A 315 10.97 -16.26 -23.12
CA ALA A 315 10.68 -14.89 -22.76
C ALA A 315 11.64 -13.93 -23.49
N ASN A 316 11.14 -13.23 -24.47
CA ASN A 316 11.89 -12.25 -25.29
C ASN A 316 11.08 -10.96 -25.42
N SER A 317 11.57 -9.98 -26.18
CA SER A 317 10.86 -8.70 -26.40
C SER A 317 9.45 -8.86 -26.97
N LYS A 318 9.24 -9.86 -27.86
CA LYS A 318 7.90 -10.18 -28.40
C LYS A 318 6.97 -10.73 -27.31
N TRP A 319 7.46 -11.54 -26.39
CA TRP A 319 6.70 -12.00 -25.22
C TRP A 319 6.28 -10.81 -24.35
N PHE A 320 7.25 -9.96 -23.95
CA PHE A 320 6.97 -8.80 -23.10
C PHE A 320 6.22 -7.65 -23.78
N SER A 321 6.03 -7.69 -25.10
CA SER A 321 5.06 -6.82 -25.77
C SER A 321 3.61 -7.31 -25.64
N GLN A 322 3.41 -8.60 -25.36
CA GLN A 322 2.09 -9.21 -25.20
C GLN A 322 1.71 -9.39 -23.72
N VAL A 323 2.69 -9.41 -22.83
CA VAL A 323 2.49 -9.65 -21.39
C VAL A 323 2.97 -8.43 -20.61
N GLY A 324 2.02 -7.76 -19.95
CA GLY A 324 2.28 -6.70 -19.00
C GLY A 324 2.38 -7.24 -17.57
N TYR A 325 3.38 -6.79 -16.79
CA TYR A 325 3.50 -7.08 -15.38
C TYR A 325 3.69 -5.79 -14.60
N VAL A 326 2.82 -5.54 -13.63
CA VAL A 326 2.94 -4.42 -12.69
C VAL A 326 3.42 -4.95 -11.35
N TYR A 327 4.62 -4.51 -10.94
CA TYR A 327 5.23 -4.95 -9.69
C TYR A 327 4.58 -4.29 -8.47
N GLN A 328 4.62 -4.98 -7.33
CA GLN A 328 4.18 -4.45 -6.05
C GLN A 328 4.89 -3.15 -5.66
N ASN A 329 6.20 -3.01 -5.92
CA ASN A 329 6.92 -1.74 -5.75
C ASN A 329 7.05 -1.03 -7.11
N PRO A 330 6.38 0.11 -7.34
CA PRO A 330 6.40 0.82 -8.61
C PRO A 330 7.77 1.39 -8.98
N THR A 331 8.65 1.61 -8.00
CA THR A 331 9.99 2.16 -8.21
C THR A 331 10.86 1.28 -9.10
N TYR A 332 10.59 -0.04 -9.14
CA TYR A 332 11.33 -0.98 -9.99
C TYR A 332 10.98 -0.91 -11.48
N GLN A 333 9.99 -0.10 -11.85
CA GLN A 333 9.49 -0.01 -13.23
C GLN A 333 9.57 1.39 -13.83
N LEU A 334 9.93 2.40 -13.05
CA LEU A 334 9.91 3.81 -13.45
C LEU A 334 11.35 4.33 -13.54
N PHE A 335 11.85 4.54 -14.76
CA PHE A 335 13.25 4.89 -15.02
C PHE A 335 13.47 5.94 -16.11
N MET A 336 12.41 6.38 -16.82
CA MET A 336 12.54 7.42 -17.84
C MET A 336 12.65 8.81 -17.22
N PRO A 337 13.20 9.81 -17.95
CA PRO A 337 13.39 11.16 -17.44
C PRO A 337 12.10 11.90 -17.08
N THR A 338 11.01 11.62 -17.77
CA THR A 338 9.70 12.26 -17.55
C THR A 338 8.57 11.22 -17.52
N LEU A 339 7.48 11.57 -16.85
CA LEU A 339 6.29 10.73 -16.81
C LEU A 339 5.73 10.48 -18.23
N LEU A 340 5.71 11.51 -19.08
CA LEU A 340 5.25 11.35 -20.47
C LEU A 340 6.13 10.36 -21.22
N SER A 341 7.46 10.46 -21.12
CA SER A 341 8.37 9.51 -21.77
C SER A 341 8.22 8.09 -21.26
N GLU A 342 7.96 7.91 -19.95
CA GLU A 342 7.71 6.60 -19.33
C GLU A 342 6.49 5.92 -19.94
N ILE A 343 5.37 6.64 -20.03
CA ILE A 343 4.11 6.10 -20.57
C ILE A 343 4.19 5.94 -22.10
N SER A 344 4.85 6.87 -22.79
CA SER A 344 5.01 6.83 -24.26
C SER A 344 5.91 5.68 -24.72
N TYR A 345 6.80 5.14 -23.87
CA TYR A 345 7.75 4.10 -24.26
C TYR A 345 7.08 2.85 -24.89
N LYS A 346 5.90 2.46 -24.35
CA LYS A 346 5.10 1.35 -24.89
C LYS A 346 3.84 1.79 -25.65
N ALA A 347 3.48 3.06 -25.61
CA ALA A 347 2.30 3.56 -26.28
C ALA A 347 2.45 3.55 -27.80
N LYS A 348 1.33 3.33 -28.52
CA LYS A 348 1.32 3.37 -29.99
C LYS A 348 1.45 4.79 -30.55
N SER A 349 1.10 5.80 -29.75
CA SER A 349 1.20 7.22 -30.11
C SER A 349 1.32 8.07 -28.83
N GLU A 350 1.84 9.28 -28.96
CA GLU A 350 1.92 10.25 -27.85
C GLU A 350 0.51 10.65 -27.37
N ASP A 351 -0.45 10.75 -28.27
CA ASP A 351 -1.84 11.06 -27.91
C ASP A 351 -2.45 10.00 -27.01
N TYR A 352 -2.17 8.71 -27.30
CA TYR A 352 -2.62 7.62 -26.44
C TYR A 352 -1.89 7.62 -25.08
N ALA A 353 -0.62 8.02 -25.04
CA ALA A 353 0.07 8.21 -23.78
C ALA A 353 -0.57 9.32 -22.93
N LYS A 354 -0.94 10.45 -23.54
CA LYS A 354 -1.67 11.54 -22.88
C LYS A 354 -3.07 11.09 -22.40
N GLU A 355 -3.76 10.27 -23.20
CA GLU A 355 -5.03 9.67 -22.78
C GLU A 355 -4.86 8.81 -21.53
N MET A 356 -3.80 7.98 -21.46
CA MET A 356 -3.48 7.19 -20.28
C MET A 356 -3.15 8.07 -19.07
N ILE A 357 -2.37 9.14 -19.26
CA ILE A 357 -2.09 10.12 -18.19
C ILE A 357 -3.39 10.65 -17.60
N LYS A 358 -4.33 11.05 -18.46
CA LYS A 358 -5.64 11.55 -18.03
C LYS A 358 -6.46 10.47 -17.34
N ALA A 359 -6.54 9.27 -17.92
CA ALA A 359 -7.31 8.15 -17.37
C ALA A 359 -6.87 7.77 -15.94
N PHE A 360 -5.57 7.91 -15.65
CA PHE A 360 -4.99 7.63 -14.34
C PHE A 360 -4.88 8.86 -13.41
N GLY A 361 -5.43 10.03 -13.80
CA GLY A 361 -5.41 11.25 -12.98
C GLY A 361 -3.99 11.74 -12.69
N LEU A 362 -3.14 11.76 -13.72
CA LEU A 362 -1.75 12.19 -13.66
C LEU A 362 -1.50 13.47 -14.47
N GLU A 363 -2.57 14.18 -14.86
CA GLU A 363 -2.50 15.42 -15.62
C GLU A 363 -1.70 16.49 -14.86
N GLY A 364 -0.91 17.27 -15.60
CA GLY A 364 -0.02 18.29 -15.04
C GLY A 364 1.30 17.77 -14.45
N LEU A 365 1.53 16.43 -14.53
CA LEU A 365 2.76 15.79 -14.05
C LEU A 365 3.66 15.31 -15.21
N GLU A 366 3.30 15.57 -16.45
CA GLU A 366 3.89 15.00 -17.67
C GLU A 366 5.41 15.18 -17.74
N GLN A 367 5.90 16.35 -17.29
CA GLN A 367 7.31 16.73 -17.34
C GLN A 367 8.07 16.39 -16.04
N ARG A 368 7.37 15.86 -15.02
CA ARG A 368 8.04 15.47 -13.77
C ARG A 368 8.80 14.17 -13.95
N HIS A 369 9.95 14.10 -13.28
CA HIS A 369 10.67 12.83 -13.15
C HIS A 369 9.83 11.83 -12.33
N PRO A 370 9.61 10.58 -12.81
CA PRO A 370 8.74 9.63 -12.12
C PRO A 370 9.12 9.37 -10.65
N GLN A 371 10.41 9.43 -10.31
CA GLN A 371 10.85 9.25 -8.93
C GLN A 371 10.47 10.41 -7.98
N SER A 372 10.11 11.58 -8.51
CA SER A 372 9.64 12.72 -7.71
C SER A 372 8.15 12.66 -7.38
N LEU A 373 7.44 11.68 -7.91
CA LEU A 373 6.01 11.48 -7.68
C LEU A 373 5.76 10.87 -6.30
N SER A 374 4.58 11.13 -5.71
CA SER A 374 4.13 10.43 -4.51
C SER A 374 3.98 8.92 -4.77
N GLN A 375 3.96 8.09 -3.72
CA GLN A 375 3.84 6.63 -3.87
C GLN A 375 2.57 6.23 -4.65
N GLY A 376 1.41 6.85 -4.34
CA GLY A 376 0.17 6.62 -5.07
C GLY A 376 0.26 7.05 -6.55
N GLN A 377 0.92 8.19 -6.85
CA GLN A 377 1.16 8.63 -8.22
C GLN A 377 2.12 7.70 -8.97
N LYS A 378 3.21 7.24 -8.31
CA LYS A 378 4.14 6.23 -8.87
C LYS A 378 3.39 4.94 -9.23
N ARG A 379 2.49 4.49 -8.36
CA ARG A 379 1.66 3.30 -8.60
C ARG A 379 0.80 3.49 -9.85
N ARG A 380 0.06 4.58 -9.95
CA ARG A 380 -0.76 4.87 -11.13
C ARG A 380 0.09 5.04 -12.40
N ALA A 381 1.24 5.68 -12.31
CA ALA A 381 2.17 5.84 -13.42
C ALA A 381 2.70 4.49 -13.92
N SER A 382 3.07 3.57 -13.04
CA SER A 382 3.55 2.23 -13.41
C SER A 382 2.46 1.40 -14.10
N ILE A 383 1.21 1.47 -13.62
CA ILE A 383 0.07 0.80 -14.26
C ILE A 383 -0.20 1.43 -15.63
N ALA A 384 -0.24 2.77 -15.72
CA ALA A 384 -0.47 3.50 -16.97
C ALA A 384 0.56 3.15 -18.05
N ALA A 385 1.85 3.10 -17.69
CA ALA A 385 2.95 2.74 -18.60
C ALA A 385 2.81 1.32 -19.18
N ILE A 386 2.37 0.36 -18.38
CA ILE A 386 2.12 -1.01 -18.85
C ILE A 386 0.85 -1.08 -19.69
N CYS A 387 -0.24 -0.46 -19.25
CA CYS A 387 -1.52 -0.42 -19.97
C CYS A 387 -1.41 0.28 -21.32
N ALA A 388 -0.52 1.28 -21.46
CA ALA A 388 -0.27 1.98 -22.71
C ALA A 388 0.20 1.04 -23.86
N GLY A 389 0.82 -0.10 -23.52
CA GLY A 389 1.23 -1.14 -24.45
C GLY A 389 0.09 -2.02 -24.97
N LYS A 390 -1.11 -1.94 -24.42
CA LYS A 390 -2.27 -2.81 -24.73
C LYS A 390 -1.91 -4.29 -24.72
N PRO A 391 -1.41 -4.83 -23.58
CA PRO A 391 -0.98 -6.22 -23.52
C PRO A 391 -2.17 -7.18 -23.66
N GLN A 392 -1.94 -8.40 -24.17
CA GLN A 392 -2.98 -9.45 -24.19
C GLN A 392 -3.20 -10.07 -22.81
N ILE A 393 -2.18 -10.04 -21.94
CA ILE A 393 -2.31 -10.44 -20.52
C ILE A 393 -1.71 -9.33 -19.66
N LEU A 394 -2.42 -8.92 -18.63
CA LEU A 394 -2.00 -7.95 -17.63
C LEU A 394 -1.96 -8.60 -16.24
N PHE A 395 -0.77 -8.72 -15.66
CA PHE A 395 -0.56 -9.13 -14.29
C PHE A 395 -0.43 -7.91 -13.38
N LEU A 396 -1.21 -7.86 -12.30
CA LEU A 396 -1.27 -6.74 -11.36
C LEU A 396 -0.97 -7.24 -9.94
N ASP A 397 0.18 -6.88 -9.41
CA ASP A 397 0.61 -7.26 -8.06
C ASP A 397 0.32 -6.12 -7.08
N GLU A 398 -0.76 -6.24 -6.29
CA GLU A 398 -1.26 -5.24 -5.36
C GLU A 398 -1.43 -3.83 -5.97
N PRO A 399 -2.25 -3.66 -7.02
CA PRO A 399 -2.35 -2.39 -7.76
C PRO A 399 -2.97 -1.26 -6.94
N THR A 400 -3.64 -1.55 -5.83
CA THR A 400 -4.49 -0.62 -5.08
C THR A 400 -3.86 -0.05 -3.82
N VAL A 401 -2.68 -0.53 -3.44
CA VAL A 401 -1.96 -0.04 -2.25
C VAL A 401 -1.69 1.46 -2.36
N GLY A 402 -2.05 2.22 -1.31
CA GLY A 402 -1.88 3.67 -1.25
C GLY A 402 -2.82 4.45 -2.17
N GLN A 403 -3.97 3.88 -2.57
CA GLN A 403 -4.97 4.56 -3.39
C GLN A 403 -6.22 4.91 -2.58
N ASP A 404 -6.64 6.16 -2.68
CA ASP A 404 -7.98 6.56 -2.25
C ASP A 404 -9.06 5.99 -3.17
N TYR A 405 -10.32 6.18 -2.79
CA TYR A 405 -11.45 5.63 -3.53
C TYR A 405 -11.53 6.13 -4.98
N GLU A 406 -11.29 7.43 -5.24
CA GLU A 406 -11.38 7.99 -6.59
C GLU A 406 -10.29 7.42 -7.51
N ASN A 407 -9.07 7.35 -7.02
CA ASN A 407 -7.94 6.78 -7.77
C ASN A 407 -8.10 5.26 -7.95
N LEU A 408 -8.65 4.56 -6.97
CA LEU A 408 -9.02 3.16 -7.11
C LEU A 408 -10.06 2.96 -8.23
N CYS A 409 -11.10 3.78 -8.29
CA CYS A 409 -12.09 3.75 -9.37
C CYS A 409 -11.43 3.98 -10.74
N ARG A 410 -10.51 4.96 -10.87
CA ARG A 410 -9.78 5.23 -12.12
C ARG A 410 -8.98 4.01 -12.59
N ILE A 411 -8.29 3.34 -11.67
CA ILE A 411 -7.55 2.10 -11.96
C ILE A 411 -8.50 1.02 -12.47
N VAL A 412 -9.55 0.71 -11.71
CA VAL A 412 -10.53 -0.35 -12.05
C VAL A 412 -11.23 -0.06 -13.37
N HIS A 413 -11.70 1.17 -13.60
CA HIS A 413 -12.35 1.54 -14.86
C HIS A 413 -11.41 1.41 -16.06
N THR A 414 -10.15 1.82 -15.93
CA THR A 414 -9.19 1.70 -17.04
C THR A 414 -8.86 0.24 -17.35
N ILE A 415 -8.70 -0.60 -16.33
CA ILE A 415 -8.47 -2.05 -16.50
C ILE A 415 -9.67 -2.71 -17.15
N ASN A 416 -10.90 -2.41 -16.69
CA ASN A 416 -12.14 -2.93 -17.30
C ASN A 416 -12.30 -2.47 -18.75
N ARG A 417 -11.91 -1.24 -19.08
CA ARG A 417 -11.91 -0.75 -20.46
C ARG A 417 -10.95 -1.53 -21.33
N LEU A 418 -9.71 -1.80 -20.88
CA LEU A 418 -8.74 -2.61 -21.62
C LEU A 418 -9.24 -4.04 -21.85
N ASN A 419 -9.84 -4.65 -20.81
CA ASN A 419 -10.44 -5.96 -20.91
C ASN A 419 -11.55 -5.98 -21.98
N LYS A 420 -12.47 -4.99 -21.96
CA LYS A 420 -13.61 -4.89 -22.86
C LYS A 420 -13.22 -4.57 -24.32
N GLU A 421 -12.27 -3.66 -24.52
CA GLU A 421 -11.91 -3.16 -25.86
C GLU A 421 -10.87 -4.02 -26.57
N PHE A 422 -10.00 -4.72 -25.82
CA PHE A 422 -8.86 -5.46 -26.38
C PHE A 422 -8.81 -6.93 -25.98
N ASP A 423 -9.84 -7.46 -25.33
CA ASP A 423 -9.87 -8.82 -24.77
C ASP A 423 -8.65 -9.13 -23.88
N THR A 424 -8.10 -8.10 -23.23
CA THR A 424 -6.96 -8.27 -22.32
C THR A 424 -7.35 -9.16 -21.15
N ALA A 425 -6.67 -10.29 -20.99
CA ALA A 425 -6.81 -11.10 -19.78
C ALA A 425 -6.15 -10.37 -18.59
N VAL A 426 -6.79 -10.37 -17.45
CA VAL A 426 -6.29 -9.67 -16.24
C VAL A 426 -6.12 -10.68 -15.11
N VAL A 427 -4.95 -10.71 -14.50
CA VAL A 427 -4.68 -11.51 -13.30
C VAL A 427 -4.23 -10.57 -12.19
N THR A 428 -5.01 -10.46 -11.13
CA THR A 428 -4.79 -9.49 -10.05
C THR A 428 -4.57 -10.21 -8.73
N VAL A 429 -3.53 -9.82 -8.00
CA VAL A 429 -3.38 -10.09 -6.55
C VAL A 429 -3.77 -8.81 -5.82
N THR A 430 -4.68 -8.90 -4.87
CA THR A 430 -5.07 -7.75 -4.03
C THR A 430 -5.67 -8.21 -2.71
N HIS A 431 -5.50 -7.39 -1.68
CA HIS A 431 -6.19 -7.51 -0.39
C HIS A 431 -7.32 -6.47 -0.25
N ASP A 432 -7.56 -5.65 -1.27
CA ASP A 432 -8.67 -4.70 -1.30
C ASP A 432 -9.93 -5.37 -1.84
N LYS A 433 -10.91 -5.59 -0.95
CA LYS A 433 -12.21 -6.21 -1.27
C LYS A 433 -12.94 -5.50 -2.42
N ARG A 434 -12.87 -4.16 -2.49
CA ARG A 434 -13.51 -3.35 -3.53
C ARG A 434 -12.92 -3.65 -4.91
N CYS A 435 -11.59 -3.73 -4.97
CA CYS A 435 -10.86 -4.07 -6.20
C CYS A 435 -11.13 -5.52 -6.61
N ALA A 436 -11.04 -6.46 -5.67
CA ALA A 436 -11.27 -7.87 -5.93
C ALA A 436 -12.66 -8.12 -6.51
N CYS A 437 -13.71 -7.59 -5.88
CA CYS A 437 -15.09 -7.74 -6.37
C CYS A 437 -15.33 -7.07 -7.73
N ALA A 438 -14.70 -5.93 -8.00
CA ALA A 438 -14.88 -5.18 -9.25
C ALA A 438 -14.12 -5.78 -10.46
N LEU A 439 -13.03 -6.53 -10.21
CA LEU A 439 -12.18 -7.12 -11.25
C LEU A 439 -12.35 -8.64 -11.40
N ALA A 440 -13.11 -9.33 -10.56
CA ALA A 440 -13.19 -10.78 -10.59
C ALA A 440 -14.35 -11.28 -11.46
N ASP A 441 -14.03 -12.01 -12.54
CA ASP A 441 -14.94 -13.00 -13.12
C ASP A 441 -14.70 -14.37 -12.48
N LYS A 442 -13.45 -14.63 -12.08
CA LYS A 442 -12.97 -15.85 -11.48
C LYS A 442 -12.07 -15.53 -10.29
N VAL A 443 -12.29 -16.18 -9.17
CA VAL A 443 -11.48 -16.07 -7.96
C VAL A 443 -10.79 -17.40 -7.69
N LEU A 444 -9.48 -17.33 -7.43
CA LEU A 444 -8.67 -18.47 -7.04
C LEU A 444 -8.08 -18.21 -5.65
N ILE A 445 -8.38 -19.07 -4.69
CA ILE A 445 -7.77 -19.00 -3.36
C ILE A 445 -6.56 -19.93 -3.32
N MET A 446 -5.42 -19.35 -2.94
CA MET A 446 -4.16 -20.07 -2.77
C MET A 446 -3.84 -20.30 -1.28
N ASP A 447 -3.43 -21.53 -0.96
CA ASP A 447 -2.80 -21.88 0.32
C ASP A 447 -1.61 -22.80 0.06
N LYS A 448 -0.48 -22.50 0.72
CA LYS A 448 0.77 -23.31 0.69
C LYS A 448 1.16 -23.80 -0.70
N GLY A 449 1.10 -22.89 -1.68
CA GLY A 449 1.52 -23.17 -3.06
C GLY A 449 0.51 -23.91 -3.94
N LYS A 450 -0.71 -24.13 -3.46
CA LYS A 450 -1.80 -24.81 -4.18
C LYS A 450 -3.02 -23.90 -4.33
N ILE A 451 -3.81 -24.12 -5.39
CA ILE A 451 -5.16 -23.56 -5.49
C ILE A 451 -6.08 -24.51 -4.69
N VAL A 452 -6.71 -23.99 -3.63
CA VAL A 452 -7.57 -24.77 -2.72
C VAL A 452 -9.05 -24.53 -2.95
N LYS A 453 -9.43 -23.39 -3.52
CA LYS A 453 -10.83 -23.06 -3.84
C LYS A 453 -10.87 -22.21 -5.10
N GLU A 454 -11.90 -22.39 -5.91
CA GLU A 454 -12.19 -21.60 -7.12
C GLU A 454 -13.67 -21.21 -7.09
N GLY A 455 -13.99 -19.97 -7.50
CA GLY A 455 -15.35 -19.46 -7.53
C GLY A 455 -15.45 -18.15 -8.31
N ASP A 456 -16.56 -17.48 -8.19
CA ASP A 456 -16.81 -16.14 -8.75
C ASP A 456 -16.53 -15.00 -7.75
N SER A 457 -16.98 -13.79 -8.04
CA SER A 457 -16.78 -12.62 -7.19
C SER A 457 -17.38 -12.74 -5.79
N SER A 458 -18.36 -13.62 -5.58
CA SER A 458 -18.93 -13.86 -4.24
C SER A 458 -17.93 -14.52 -3.29
N LEU A 459 -17.03 -15.35 -3.84
CA LEU A 459 -15.94 -15.96 -3.10
C LEU A 459 -14.91 -14.92 -2.60
N ALA A 460 -14.67 -13.85 -3.38
CA ALA A 460 -13.81 -12.76 -2.93
C ALA A 460 -14.44 -12.01 -1.74
N ASN A 461 -15.74 -11.84 -1.77
CA ASN A 461 -16.49 -11.19 -0.71
C ASN A 461 -16.40 -12.00 0.60
N GLU A 462 -16.62 -13.31 0.51
CA GLU A 462 -16.53 -14.26 1.64
C GLU A 462 -15.11 -14.33 2.25
N PHE A 463 -14.08 -14.33 1.40
CA PHE A 463 -12.69 -14.48 1.85
C PHE A 463 -12.09 -13.22 2.47
N LEU A 464 -12.55 -12.04 2.06
CA LEU A 464 -12.04 -10.74 2.50
C LEU A 464 -12.94 -10.06 3.57
N GLU A 465 -13.96 -10.77 4.06
CA GLU A 465 -14.69 -10.42 5.29
C GLU A 465 -13.85 -10.76 6.53
#